data_1e069a6e359854abbfc73aefe843a55a
#
_entry.id   1e069a6e359854abbfc73aefe843a55a
#
_cell.length_a   1.000
_cell.length_b   1.000
_cell.length_c   1.000
_cell.angle_alpha   90.00
_cell.angle_beta   90.00
_cell.angle_gamma   90.00
#
_symmetry.space_group_name_H-M   'P 1'
#
loop_
_entity.id
_entity.type
_entity.pdbx_description
1 polymer ?
#
loop_
_entity_poly.entity_id
_entity_poly.type
_entity_poly.pdbx_seq_one_letter_code
_entity_poly.pdbx_strand_id
1 'polypeptide(L)'
;LIDEHDVAVLKAKVLASGVSVSRLVATAWASASTFRGSDKRGGANGARLRLAPQKDWEVNEPAQLAQVLQVLEAIQREFNAQQSAGKKVLLADLIVLAGCAAIEKAAKDGGHEVKVPFTPGRMDASQADTDVDAFAPLEPTADGFRNYLRGKQRLSAEERLVDRAQLLTLTAPEMTVLVGGLRVLNASGGQSAHGVFTE
;
A
#
# COMPACT_ATOMS: atom_id res chain seq x y z
N LEU A 1 -2.97 8.31 -20.01
CA LEU A 1 -3.35 7.31 -19.01
C LEU A 1 -3.26 5.92 -19.62
N ILE A 2 -3.06 4.90 -18.77
CA ILE A 2 -3.16 3.49 -19.13
C ILE A 2 -4.62 3.07 -19.27
N ASP A 3 -4.88 2.10 -20.14
CA ASP A 3 -6.20 1.50 -20.35
C ASP A 3 -6.35 0.11 -19.71
N GLU A 4 -7.50 -0.55 -19.89
CA GLU A 4 -7.75 -1.87 -19.29
C GLU A 4 -6.80 -2.97 -19.77
N HIS A 5 -6.34 -2.90 -21.02
CA HIS A 5 -5.35 -3.83 -21.54
C HIS A 5 -4.00 -3.64 -20.83
N ASP A 6 -3.56 -2.39 -20.69
CA ASP A 6 -2.33 -2.04 -19.96
C ASP A 6 -2.39 -2.50 -18.50
N VAL A 7 -3.55 -2.30 -17.85
CA VAL A 7 -3.79 -2.77 -16.48
C VAL A 7 -3.60 -4.29 -16.38
N ALA A 8 -4.14 -5.06 -17.31
CA ALA A 8 -3.99 -6.51 -17.31
C ALA A 8 -2.52 -6.93 -17.53
N VAL A 9 -1.81 -6.29 -18.46
CA VAL A 9 -0.39 -6.55 -18.74
C VAL A 9 0.46 -6.22 -17.51
N LEU A 10 0.23 -5.08 -16.87
CA LEU A 10 0.98 -4.67 -15.69
C LEU A 10 0.72 -5.60 -14.49
N LYS A 11 -0.52 -6.01 -14.24
CA LYS A 11 -0.84 -7.01 -13.21
C LYS A 11 -0.09 -8.32 -13.44
N ALA A 12 -0.08 -8.81 -14.68
CA ALA A 12 0.65 -10.04 -15.03
C ALA A 12 2.17 -9.89 -14.77
N LYS A 13 2.79 -8.77 -15.16
CA LYS A 13 4.21 -8.49 -14.89
C LYS A 13 4.51 -8.42 -13.39
N VAL A 14 3.67 -7.76 -12.61
CA VAL A 14 3.80 -7.69 -11.15
C VAL A 14 3.75 -9.09 -10.53
N LEU A 15 2.78 -9.90 -10.89
CA LEU A 15 2.65 -11.27 -10.36
C LEU A 15 3.79 -12.19 -10.80
N ALA A 16 4.34 -11.98 -12.00
CA ALA A 16 5.48 -12.74 -12.51
C ALA A 16 6.82 -12.32 -11.89
N SER A 17 6.88 -11.21 -11.15
CA SER A 17 8.11 -10.67 -10.57
C SER A 17 8.68 -11.49 -9.42
N GLY A 18 7.90 -12.41 -8.86
CA GLY A 18 8.28 -13.20 -7.67
C GLY A 18 8.12 -12.48 -6.34
N VAL A 19 7.67 -11.23 -6.32
CA VAL A 19 7.32 -10.55 -5.07
C VAL A 19 6.07 -11.19 -4.47
N SER A 20 6.12 -11.55 -3.19
CA SER A 20 5.00 -12.23 -2.53
C SER A 20 3.76 -11.35 -2.42
N VAL A 21 2.58 -11.99 -2.38
CA VAL A 21 1.29 -11.33 -2.12
C VAL A 21 1.37 -10.46 -0.86
N SER A 22 1.91 -10.99 0.22
CA SER A 22 2.10 -10.28 1.48
C SER A 22 2.84 -8.95 1.30
N ARG A 23 3.97 -8.95 0.60
CA ARG A 23 4.80 -7.75 0.39
C ARG A 23 4.13 -6.74 -0.54
N LEU A 24 3.47 -7.20 -1.60
CA LEU A 24 2.72 -6.32 -2.51
C LEU A 24 1.58 -5.61 -1.78
N VAL A 25 0.81 -6.36 -0.98
CA VAL A 25 -0.28 -5.80 -0.17
C VAL A 25 0.25 -4.85 0.90
N ALA A 26 1.31 -5.22 1.62
CA ALA A 26 1.92 -4.37 2.64
C ALA A 26 2.42 -3.04 2.05
N THR A 27 3.04 -3.08 0.86
CA THR A 27 3.51 -1.87 0.16
C THR A 27 2.35 -0.99 -0.29
N ALA A 28 1.31 -1.56 -0.87
CA ALA A 28 0.11 -0.81 -1.27
C ALA A 28 -0.59 -0.19 -0.06
N TRP A 29 -0.73 -0.94 1.04
CA TRP A 29 -1.27 -0.42 2.29
C TRP A 29 -0.43 0.71 2.86
N ALA A 30 0.89 0.55 2.93
CA ALA A 30 1.80 1.59 3.41
C ALA A 30 1.67 2.90 2.62
N SER A 31 1.44 2.81 1.31
CA SER A 31 1.22 4.00 0.47
C SER A 31 -0.12 4.68 0.74
N ALA A 32 -1.17 3.92 1.05
CA ALA A 32 -2.53 4.43 1.21
C ALA A 32 -2.85 4.84 2.66
N SER A 33 -2.26 4.17 3.65
CA SER A 33 -2.63 4.26 5.06
C SER A 33 -2.41 5.62 5.71
N THR A 34 -1.60 6.47 5.11
CA THR A 34 -1.37 7.86 5.58
C THR A 34 -2.50 8.81 5.25
N PHE A 35 -3.49 8.40 4.44
CA PHE A 35 -4.59 9.26 4.07
C PHE A 35 -5.43 9.69 5.28
N ARG A 36 -5.77 10.96 5.30
CA ARG A 36 -6.65 11.57 6.30
C ARG A 36 -7.83 12.23 5.61
N GLY A 37 -9.01 11.67 5.81
CA GLY A 37 -10.25 12.20 5.23
C GLY A 37 -10.61 13.60 5.73
N SER A 38 -10.12 13.98 6.93
CA SER A 38 -10.40 15.27 7.56
C SER A 38 -9.74 16.46 6.86
N ASP A 39 -8.50 16.31 6.39
CA ASP A 39 -7.71 17.39 5.77
C ASP A 39 -7.10 17.02 4.41
N LYS A 40 -7.41 15.81 3.92
CA LYS A 40 -6.96 15.28 2.62
C LYS A 40 -5.44 15.12 2.50
N ARG A 41 -4.72 15.04 3.61
CA ARG A 41 -3.29 14.75 3.62
C ARG A 41 -3.01 13.27 3.39
N GLY A 42 -1.77 12.99 2.96
CA GLY A 42 -1.28 11.63 2.77
C GLY A 42 -1.93 10.90 1.61
N GLY A 43 -1.94 9.59 1.70
CA GLY A 43 -2.50 8.70 0.67
C GLY A 43 -1.52 8.36 -0.46
N ALA A 44 -1.99 7.55 -1.38
CA ALA A 44 -1.16 6.92 -2.40
C ALA A 44 -0.67 7.86 -3.50
N ASN A 45 -1.31 9.04 -3.68
CA ASN A 45 -0.89 9.98 -4.70
C ASN A 45 0.49 10.57 -4.37
N GLY A 46 1.35 10.64 -5.39
CA GLY A 46 2.72 11.13 -5.25
C GLY A 46 3.77 10.03 -5.11
N ALA A 47 3.38 8.78 -4.89
CA ALA A 47 4.30 7.68 -4.57
C ALA A 47 5.31 8.07 -3.48
N ARG A 48 4.88 8.89 -2.49
CA ARG A 48 5.78 9.44 -1.46
C ARG A 48 6.34 8.39 -0.53
N LEU A 49 5.78 7.18 -0.59
CA LEU A 49 6.33 6.02 0.12
C LEU A 49 7.81 5.74 -0.20
N ARG A 50 8.29 6.13 -1.40
CA ARG A 50 9.70 6.02 -1.81
C ARG A 50 10.58 7.20 -1.38
N LEU A 51 9.97 8.24 -0.81
CA LEU A 51 10.64 9.49 -0.45
C LEU A 51 10.74 9.64 1.07
N ALA A 52 11.69 10.46 1.52
CA ALA A 52 11.72 10.84 2.92
C ALA A 52 10.48 11.72 3.27
N PRO A 53 9.88 11.54 4.47
CA PRO A 53 10.33 10.65 5.54
C PRO A 53 9.77 9.22 5.45
N GLN A 54 8.75 8.96 4.61
CA GLN A 54 7.97 7.72 4.64
C GLN A 54 8.80 6.47 4.36
N LYS A 55 9.79 6.55 3.47
CA LYS A 55 10.66 5.41 3.13
C LYS A 55 11.46 4.88 4.30
N ASP A 56 11.67 5.71 5.32
CA ASP A 56 12.50 5.41 6.48
C ASP A 56 11.69 5.06 7.73
N TRP A 57 10.36 5.12 7.68
CA TRP A 57 9.50 4.77 8.79
C TRP A 57 9.58 3.28 9.12
N GLU A 58 9.80 2.96 10.39
CA GLU A 58 9.93 1.58 10.88
C GLU A 58 8.73 0.70 10.47
N VAL A 59 7.51 1.24 10.59
CA VAL A 59 6.26 0.55 10.24
C VAL A 59 6.19 0.11 8.77
N ASN A 60 6.98 0.71 7.90
CA ASN A 60 7.05 0.41 6.47
C ASN A 60 8.13 -0.61 6.14
N GLU A 61 8.89 -1.09 7.13
CA GLU A 61 9.98 -2.08 6.95
C GLU A 61 10.94 -1.66 5.83
N PRO A 62 11.77 -0.61 6.03
CA PRO A 62 12.52 0.08 4.97
C PRO A 62 13.31 -0.83 4.02
N ALA A 63 13.94 -1.87 4.55
CA ALA A 63 14.73 -2.80 3.73
C ALA A 63 13.86 -3.62 2.76
N GLN A 64 12.72 -4.11 3.24
CA GLN A 64 11.77 -4.86 2.41
C GLN A 64 11.05 -3.94 1.42
N LEU A 65 10.65 -2.76 1.88
CA LEU A 65 10.04 -1.74 1.04
C LEU A 65 10.94 -1.38 -0.14
N ALA A 66 12.23 -1.13 0.11
CA ALA A 66 13.19 -0.78 -0.94
C ALA A 66 13.29 -1.88 -2.01
N GLN A 67 13.28 -3.17 -1.62
CA GLN A 67 13.29 -4.28 -2.56
C GLN A 67 12.05 -4.30 -3.46
N VAL A 68 10.86 -4.11 -2.87
CA VAL A 68 9.60 -4.09 -3.65
C VAL A 68 9.57 -2.90 -4.60
N LEU A 69 9.95 -1.72 -4.12
CA LEU A 69 9.98 -0.50 -4.95
C LEU A 69 10.95 -0.65 -6.11
N GLN A 70 12.13 -1.23 -5.91
CA GLN A 70 13.09 -1.49 -6.99
C GLN A 70 12.50 -2.37 -8.09
N VAL A 71 11.74 -3.40 -7.73
CA VAL A 71 11.05 -4.27 -8.70
C VAL A 71 9.96 -3.51 -9.44
N LEU A 72 9.12 -2.75 -8.73
CA LEU A 72 8.04 -1.97 -9.35
C LEU A 72 8.60 -0.87 -10.28
N GLU A 73 9.67 -0.20 -9.89
CA GLU A 73 10.35 0.79 -10.74
C GLU A 73 10.95 0.15 -12.00
N ALA A 74 11.47 -1.08 -11.92
CA ALA A 74 11.94 -1.80 -13.09
C ALA A 74 10.80 -2.12 -14.06
N ILE A 75 9.66 -2.61 -13.54
CA ILE A 75 8.45 -2.87 -14.33
C ILE A 75 7.94 -1.56 -14.97
N GLN A 76 7.91 -0.47 -14.22
CA GLN A 76 7.51 0.84 -14.72
C GLN A 76 8.39 1.29 -15.89
N ARG A 77 9.71 1.23 -15.72
CA ARG A 77 10.66 1.62 -16.78
C ARG A 77 10.50 0.78 -18.04
N GLU A 78 10.42 -0.54 -17.88
CA GLU A 78 10.24 -1.47 -18.99
C GLU A 78 8.95 -1.20 -19.74
N PHE A 79 7.82 -1.10 -19.02
CA PHE A 79 6.52 -0.82 -19.62
C PHE A 79 6.53 0.53 -20.36
N ASN A 80 7.01 1.58 -19.71
CA ASN A 80 7.00 2.92 -20.28
C ASN A 80 7.90 3.05 -21.52
N ALA A 81 9.02 2.30 -21.58
CA ALA A 81 9.90 2.29 -22.74
C ALA A 81 9.25 1.65 -23.99
N GLN A 82 8.25 0.83 -23.82
CA GLN A 82 7.51 0.17 -24.91
C GLN A 82 6.30 0.97 -25.39
N GLN A 83 5.96 2.08 -24.71
CA GLN A 83 4.79 2.87 -25.05
C GLN A 83 5.09 3.97 -26.05
N SER A 84 4.08 4.32 -26.82
CA SER A 84 4.08 5.45 -27.77
C SER A 84 3.09 6.55 -27.34
N ALA A 85 3.12 7.68 -28.03
CA ALA A 85 2.16 8.78 -27.85
C ALA A 85 2.07 9.33 -26.40
N GLY A 86 3.16 9.22 -25.62
CA GLY A 86 3.20 9.74 -24.25
C GLY A 86 2.39 8.95 -23.24
N LYS A 87 1.87 7.75 -23.60
CA LYS A 87 1.23 6.84 -22.64
C LYS A 87 2.28 6.36 -21.66
N LYS A 88 1.98 6.34 -20.37
CA LYS A 88 2.86 5.84 -19.33
C LYS A 88 2.08 5.49 -18.06
N VAL A 89 2.62 4.56 -17.28
CA VAL A 89 2.22 4.31 -15.90
C VAL A 89 3.16 5.07 -14.96
N LEU A 90 2.60 5.69 -13.92
CA LEU A 90 3.37 6.29 -12.84
C LEU A 90 3.48 5.33 -11.67
N LEU A 91 4.52 5.49 -10.84
CA LEU A 91 4.78 4.55 -9.76
C LEU A 91 3.67 4.53 -8.72
N ALA A 92 3.05 5.69 -8.47
CA ALA A 92 1.90 5.80 -7.57
C ALA A 92 0.73 4.88 -7.99
N ASP A 93 0.43 4.85 -9.30
CA ASP A 93 -0.57 3.95 -9.84
C ASP A 93 -0.11 2.49 -9.80
N LEU A 94 1.16 2.23 -10.11
CA LEU A 94 1.68 0.87 -10.14
C LEU A 94 1.73 0.23 -8.74
N ILE A 95 2.04 0.99 -7.70
CA ILE A 95 1.98 0.52 -6.30
C ILE A 95 0.56 0.07 -5.93
N VAL A 96 -0.44 0.89 -6.23
CA VAL A 96 -1.85 0.55 -5.95
C VAL A 96 -2.29 -0.66 -6.78
N LEU A 97 -1.94 -0.68 -8.07
CA LEU A 97 -2.27 -1.79 -8.97
C LEU A 97 -1.63 -3.10 -8.53
N ALA A 98 -0.41 -3.05 -7.99
CA ALA A 98 0.28 -4.22 -7.45
C ALA A 98 -0.48 -4.81 -6.25
N GLY A 99 -1.02 -3.97 -5.36
CA GLY A 99 -1.91 -4.41 -4.29
C GLY A 99 -3.19 -5.05 -4.82
N CYS A 100 -3.83 -4.45 -5.83
CA CYS A 100 -5.01 -5.03 -6.48
C CYS A 100 -4.71 -6.41 -7.07
N ALA A 101 -3.61 -6.55 -7.81
CA ALA A 101 -3.19 -7.82 -8.41
C ALA A 101 -2.92 -8.90 -7.35
N ALA A 102 -2.29 -8.52 -6.24
CA ALA A 102 -2.00 -9.43 -5.14
C ALA A 102 -3.28 -9.94 -4.45
N ILE A 103 -4.27 -9.07 -4.23
CA ILE A 103 -5.56 -9.46 -3.65
C ILE A 103 -6.33 -10.37 -4.60
N GLU A 104 -6.37 -10.06 -5.91
CA GLU A 104 -7.00 -10.91 -6.92
C GLU A 104 -6.35 -12.29 -6.98
N LYS A 105 -5.01 -12.35 -6.91
CA LYS A 105 -4.28 -13.62 -6.84
C LYS A 105 -4.62 -14.41 -5.58
N ALA A 106 -4.62 -13.77 -4.42
CA ALA A 106 -4.94 -14.44 -3.16
C ALA A 106 -6.38 -15.01 -3.18
N ALA A 107 -7.34 -14.25 -3.70
CA ALA A 107 -8.71 -14.72 -3.86
C ALA A 107 -8.80 -15.91 -4.81
N LYS A 108 -8.10 -15.85 -5.95
CA LYS A 108 -8.05 -16.97 -6.92
C LYS A 108 -7.42 -18.22 -6.32
N ASP A 109 -6.34 -18.07 -5.55
CA ASP A 109 -5.70 -19.17 -4.84
C ASP A 109 -6.66 -19.82 -3.80
N GLY A 110 -7.56 -18.99 -3.22
CA GLY A 110 -8.65 -19.44 -2.36
C GLY A 110 -9.91 -19.95 -3.09
N GLY A 111 -9.88 -20.06 -4.42
CA GLY A 111 -10.99 -20.57 -5.22
C GLY A 111 -12.06 -19.54 -5.60
N HIS A 112 -11.77 -18.25 -5.45
CA HIS A 112 -12.71 -17.16 -5.75
C HIS A 112 -12.18 -16.26 -6.85
N GLU A 113 -12.98 -15.95 -7.85
CA GLU A 113 -12.67 -14.94 -8.86
C GLU A 113 -13.21 -13.58 -8.42
N VAL A 114 -12.31 -12.63 -8.22
CA VAL A 114 -12.67 -11.24 -7.91
C VAL A 114 -11.90 -10.29 -8.83
N LYS A 115 -12.51 -9.17 -9.16
CA LYS A 115 -11.85 -8.04 -9.83
C LYS A 115 -11.84 -6.87 -8.86
N VAL A 116 -10.65 -6.46 -8.42
CA VAL A 116 -10.50 -5.29 -7.55
C VAL A 116 -10.58 -4.03 -8.40
N PRO A 117 -11.50 -3.08 -8.10
CA PRO A 117 -11.60 -1.83 -8.83
C PRO A 117 -10.29 -1.04 -8.80
N PHE A 118 -9.89 -0.52 -9.96
CA PHE A 118 -8.71 0.31 -10.09
C PHE A 118 -8.99 1.47 -11.03
N THR A 119 -8.62 2.68 -10.61
CA THR A 119 -8.71 3.89 -11.44
C THR A 119 -7.31 4.50 -11.54
N PRO A 120 -6.73 4.62 -12.75
CA PRO A 120 -5.45 5.28 -12.97
C PRO A 120 -5.57 6.81 -12.85
N GLY A 121 -4.42 7.47 -12.70
CA GLY A 121 -4.35 8.94 -12.76
C GLY A 121 -3.59 9.58 -11.61
N ARG A 122 -3.00 8.79 -10.72
CA ARG A 122 -2.10 9.32 -9.68
C ARG A 122 -0.81 9.80 -10.31
N MET A 123 -0.22 10.82 -9.69
CA MET A 123 1.05 11.42 -10.13
C MET A 123 2.17 11.01 -9.18
N ASP A 124 3.41 11.00 -9.68
CA ASP A 124 4.60 10.83 -8.84
C ASP A 124 5.13 12.21 -8.41
N ALA A 125 5.38 12.39 -7.12
CA ALA A 125 6.00 13.59 -6.59
C ALA A 125 7.54 13.44 -6.59
N SER A 126 8.24 14.56 -6.59
CA SER A 126 9.67 14.61 -6.28
C SER A 126 9.89 14.81 -4.77
N GLN A 127 11.14 14.66 -4.32
CA GLN A 127 11.49 15.01 -2.94
C GLN A 127 11.28 16.52 -2.69
N ALA A 128 11.55 17.35 -3.69
CA ALA A 128 11.35 18.81 -3.59
C ALA A 128 9.85 19.18 -3.44
N ASP A 129 8.95 18.36 -3.99
CA ASP A 129 7.51 18.54 -3.87
C ASP A 129 6.92 17.90 -2.58
N THR A 130 7.79 17.42 -1.69
CA THR A 130 7.38 16.73 -0.47
C THR A 130 7.78 17.56 0.74
N ASP A 131 6.79 18.10 1.41
CA ASP A 131 6.97 18.81 2.69
C ASP A 131 7.21 17.77 3.80
N VAL A 132 8.48 17.55 4.12
CA VAL A 132 8.92 16.56 5.11
C VAL A 132 8.33 16.84 6.48
N ASP A 133 8.29 18.10 6.89
CA ASP A 133 7.78 18.50 8.21
C ASP A 133 6.27 18.28 8.32
N ALA A 134 5.53 18.54 7.23
CA ALA A 134 4.10 18.26 7.18
C ALA A 134 3.77 16.75 7.13
N PHE A 135 4.70 15.91 6.67
CA PHE A 135 4.55 14.45 6.67
C PHE A 135 4.94 13.80 8.00
N ALA A 136 5.83 14.40 8.80
CA ALA A 136 6.25 13.83 10.08
C ALA A 136 5.07 13.45 11.01
N PRO A 137 4.02 14.29 11.19
CA PRO A 137 2.86 13.93 11.99
C PRO A 137 2.02 12.77 11.45
N LEU A 138 2.22 12.35 10.20
CA LEU A 138 1.53 11.23 9.58
C LEU A 138 2.19 9.88 9.90
N GLU A 139 3.39 9.88 10.49
CA GLU A 139 4.07 8.66 10.88
C GLU A 139 3.23 7.88 11.91
N PRO A 140 2.84 6.64 11.61
CA PRO A 140 2.07 5.85 12.54
C PRO A 140 2.89 5.46 13.77
N THR A 141 2.42 5.84 14.95
CA THR A 141 2.90 5.27 16.23
C THR A 141 2.15 3.99 16.59
N ALA A 142 1.00 3.80 15.98
CA ALA A 142 0.21 2.59 16.03
C ALA A 142 -0.55 2.42 14.70
N ASP A 143 -0.63 1.19 14.21
CA ASP A 143 -1.45 0.81 13.07
C ASP A 143 -2.03 -0.58 13.33
N GLY A 144 -3.25 -0.63 13.84
CA GLY A 144 -3.95 -1.88 14.16
C GLY A 144 -4.27 -2.73 12.93
N PHE A 145 -4.34 -2.13 11.75
CA PHE A 145 -4.50 -2.87 10.50
C PHE A 145 -3.27 -3.71 10.18
N ARG A 146 -2.06 -3.19 10.46
CA ARG A 146 -0.79 -3.89 10.30
C ARG A 146 -0.30 -4.59 11.56
N ASN A 147 -1.08 -4.62 12.64
CA ASN A 147 -0.66 -5.16 13.93
C ASN A 147 0.64 -4.51 14.46
N TYR A 148 0.80 -3.22 14.26
CA TYR A 148 1.98 -2.44 14.63
C TYR A 148 1.70 -1.51 15.81
N LEU A 149 2.61 -1.50 16.77
CA LEU A 149 2.57 -0.60 17.92
C LEU A 149 4.00 -0.20 18.32
N ARG A 150 4.28 1.10 18.36
CA ARG A 150 5.54 1.65 18.84
C ARG A 150 5.36 2.32 20.20
N GLY A 151 6.11 1.82 21.20
CA GLY A 151 6.13 2.39 22.53
C GLY A 151 4.82 2.26 23.31
N LYS A 152 4.77 2.92 24.47
CA LYS A 152 3.56 2.98 25.32
C LYS A 152 2.58 4.00 24.77
N GLN A 153 1.34 3.58 24.64
CA GLN A 153 0.26 4.42 24.13
C GLN A 153 -0.69 4.83 25.27
N ARG A 154 -1.28 6.03 25.17
CA ARG A 154 -2.29 6.51 26.13
C ARG A 154 -3.68 5.95 25.83
N LEU A 155 -3.99 5.77 24.53
CA LEU A 155 -5.25 5.21 24.06
C LEU A 155 -5.11 3.70 23.91
N SER A 156 -6.21 2.98 24.06
CA SER A 156 -6.28 1.54 23.82
C SER A 156 -6.04 1.21 22.33
N ALA A 157 -5.75 -0.04 22.03
CA ALA A 157 -5.58 -0.50 20.65
C ALA A 157 -6.84 -0.32 19.83
N GLU A 158 -8.00 -0.55 20.45
CA GLU A 158 -9.33 -0.42 19.85
C GLU A 158 -9.65 1.04 19.52
N GLU A 159 -9.42 1.97 20.45
CA GLU A 159 -9.63 3.39 20.22
C GLU A 159 -8.78 3.91 19.09
N ARG A 160 -7.50 3.49 19.00
CA ARG A 160 -6.61 3.85 17.90
C ARG A 160 -7.02 3.26 16.56
N LEU A 161 -7.54 2.04 16.57
CA LEU A 161 -8.03 1.40 15.35
C LEU A 161 -9.27 2.14 14.81
N VAL A 162 -10.19 2.50 15.68
CA VAL A 162 -11.39 3.28 15.32
C VAL A 162 -11.01 4.66 14.80
N ASP A 163 -10.10 5.36 15.47
CA ASP A 163 -9.60 6.68 15.05
C ASP A 163 -8.97 6.58 13.63
N ARG A 164 -8.13 5.58 13.39
CA ARG A 164 -7.53 5.35 12.07
C ARG A 164 -8.59 5.03 11.02
N ALA A 165 -9.57 4.19 11.33
CA ALA A 165 -10.66 3.86 10.41
C ALA A 165 -11.46 5.11 10.03
N GLN A 166 -11.74 6.00 10.98
CA GLN A 166 -12.41 7.28 10.72
C GLN A 166 -11.58 8.18 9.81
N LEU A 167 -10.29 8.33 10.06
CA LEU A 167 -9.39 9.10 9.20
C LEU A 167 -9.35 8.56 7.77
N LEU A 168 -9.39 7.24 7.61
CA LEU A 168 -9.44 6.56 6.30
C LEU A 168 -10.84 6.57 5.68
N THR A 169 -11.85 7.11 6.36
CA THR A 169 -13.26 7.11 5.94
C THR A 169 -13.85 5.71 5.77
N LEU A 170 -13.38 4.74 6.55
CA LEU A 170 -13.87 3.37 6.52
C LEU A 170 -15.15 3.23 7.36
N THR A 171 -16.07 2.45 6.84
CA THR A 171 -17.22 1.94 7.63
C THR A 171 -16.78 0.81 8.57
N ALA A 172 -17.60 0.48 9.57
CA ALA A 172 -17.29 -0.61 10.50
C ALA A 172 -17.12 -1.99 9.80
N PRO A 173 -17.94 -2.38 8.82
CA PRO A 173 -17.70 -3.60 8.04
C PRO A 173 -16.37 -3.57 7.29
N GLU A 174 -16.03 -2.46 6.62
CA GLU A 174 -14.76 -2.30 5.89
C GLU A 174 -13.56 -2.38 6.83
N MET A 175 -13.64 -1.74 8.00
CA MET A 175 -12.61 -1.83 9.04
C MET A 175 -12.38 -3.29 9.47
N THR A 176 -13.44 -4.02 9.73
CA THR A 176 -13.37 -5.42 10.18
C THR A 176 -12.74 -6.33 9.13
N VAL A 177 -13.21 -6.20 7.88
CA VAL A 177 -12.67 -6.99 6.75
C VAL A 177 -11.21 -6.67 6.48
N LEU A 178 -10.82 -5.40 6.58
CA LEU A 178 -9.45 -4.98 6.35
C LEU A 178 -8.48 -5.51 7.43
N VAL A 179 -8.89 -5.45 8.71
CA VAL A 179 -8.11 -6.04 9.82
C VAL A 179 -7.90 -7.53 9.61
N GLY A 180 -8.96 -8.27 9.34
CA GLY A 180 -8.88 -9.72 9.08
C GLY A 180 -8.09 -10.04 7.83
N GLY A 181 -8.34 -9.33 6.74
CA GLY A 181 -7.70 -9.54 5.46
C GLY A 181 -6.19 -9.33 5.48
N LEU A 182 -5.70 -8.27 6.13
CA LEU A 182 -4.26 -8.03 6.23
C LEU A 182 -3.56 -9.13 7.04
N ARG A 183 -4.21 -9.69 8.05
CA ARG A 183 -3.67 -10.82 8.82
C ARG A 183 -3.63 -12.11 8.01
N VAL A 184 -4.74 -12.44 7.34
CA VAL A 184 -4.81 -13.64 6.47
C VAL A 184 -3.76 -13.56 5.35
N LEU A 185 -3.52 -12.38 4.81
CA LEU A 185 -2.51 -12.15 3.76
C LEU A 185 -1.09 -12.01 4.33
N ASN A 186 -0.90 -12.13 5.64
CA ASN A 186 0.37 -11.94 6.32
C ASN A 186 1.04 -10.59 5.97
N ALA A 187 0.23 -9.55 5.85
CA ALA A 187 0.66 -8.19 5.53
C ALA A 187 0.80 -7.32 6.79
N SER A 188 1.21 -7.92 7.89
CA SER A 188 1.50 -7.24 9.16
C SER A 188 2.83 -6.51 9.11
N GLY A 189 2.90 -5.29 9.66
CA GLY A 189 4.10 -4.45 9.69
C GLY A 189 4.92 -4.60 10.99
N GLY A 190 4.92 -5.76 11.60
CA GLY A 190 5.63 -5.99 12.86
C GLY A 190 6.02 -7.43 13.07
N GLN A 191 6.89 -7.63 14.04
CA GLN A 191 7.40 -8.94 14.46
C GLN A 191 6.45 -9.67 15.44
N SER A 192 5.28 -9.09 15.71
CA SER A 192 4.33 -9.66 16.66
C SER A 192 3.54 -10.81 16.05
N ALA A 193 3.58 -11.97 16.69
CA ALA A 193 2.72 -13.10 16.36
C ALA A 193 1.27 -12.95 16.86
N HIS A 194 0.97 -11.91 17.65
CA HIS A 194 -0.39 -11.67 18.15
C HIS A 194 -1.34 -11.29 17.03
N GLY A 195 -2.50 -11.93 16.99
CA GLY A 195 -3.53 -11.67 15.98
C GLY A 195 -3.23 -12.25 14.59
N VAL A 196 -2.25 -13.15 14.48
CA VAL A 196 -2.02 -13.95 13.28
C VAL A 196 -2.94 -15.16 13.30
N PHE A 197 -3.65 -15.42 12.20
CA PHE A 197 -4.62 -16.52 12.12
C PHE A 197 -4.00 -17.84 11.63
N THR A 198 -2.80 -17.78 11.05
CA THR A 198 -2.07 -18.93 10.51
C THR A 198 -0.67 -18.96 11.09
N GLU A 199 -0.23 -20.15 11.52
CA GLU A 199 1.16 -20.44 11.87
C GLU A 199 2.04 -20.47 10.63
#